data_b95298377a8fc1efccb75c4740225f85
#
_entry.id   b95298377a8fc1efccb75c4740225f85
#
_cell.length_a   1.000
_cell.length_b   1.000
_cell.length_c   1.000
_cell.angle_alpha   90.00
_cell.angle_beta   90.00
_cell.angle_gamma   90.00
#
_symmetry.space_group_name_H-M   'P 1'
#
loop_
_entity.id
_entity.type
_entity.pdbx_description
1 polymer ?
#
loop_
_entity_poly.entity_id
_entity_poly.type
_entity_poly.pdbx_seq_one_letter_code
_entity_poly.pdbx_strand_id
1 'polypeptide(L)'
;PMVLKRQQAEELFELAKEKGLILFEGIKTAYCPGFHKLLGIAASGSIGAIRNIEACFTKLEKPDTRELTDINYGGSFTELGSYIMLPVLKLLGEEYTDYRFESLRGENGLDVFTKVSFTYPHALATLTCGLGVKSEGRLLISGTNGYIVAEAPWWKTSYFEVHYEDASNVQKYSDTYLGDGLRYEISDFLTKLRGNESSNFKLTAEDSIFMADMMEKFLVEQGRKI
;
A
#
# COMPACT_ATOMS: atom_id res chain seq x y z
N PRO A 1 2.30 9.54 0.68
CA PRO A 1 2.13 9.58 2.14
C PRO A 1 1.78 10.98 2.62
N MET A 2 1.19 11.10 3.81
CA MET A 2 0.82 12.38 4.43
C MET A 2 2.05 13.25 4.73
N VAL A 3 3.10 12.64 5.25
CA VAL A 3 4.41 13.23 5.53
C VAL A 3 5.52 12.23 5.22
N LEU A 4 6.79 12.68 5.25
CA LEU A 4 7.95 11.83 4.90
C LEU A 4 8.80 11.44 6.10
N LYS A 5 8.43 11.83 7.32
CA LYS A 5 9.14 11.50 8.56
C LYS A 5 8.17 10.91 9.58
N ARG A 6 8.62 9.88 10.27
CA ARG A 6 7.90 9.26 11.36
C ARG A 6 7.45 10.27 12.41
N GLN A 7 8.39 11.08 12.90
CA GLN A 7 8.11 12.08 13.94
C GLN A 7 7.03 13.08 13.52
N GLN A 8 7.03 13.52 12.25
CA GLN A 8 6.00 14.44 11.75
C GLN A 8 4.61 13.81 11.76
N ALA A 9 4.50 12.51 11.42
CA ALA A 9 3.23 11.79 11.50
C ALA A 9 2.74 11.67 12.94
N GLU A 10 3.62 11.28 13.86
CA GLU A 10 3.32 11.18 15.30
C GLU A 10 2.82 12.52 15.87
N GLU A 11 3.54 13.62 15.60
CA GLU A 11 3.17 14.97 16.04
C GLU A 11 1.81 15.43 15.50
N LEU A 12 1.50 15.13 14.22
CA LEU A 12 0.23 15.50 13.61
C LEU A 12 -0.94 14.73 14.20
N PHE A 13 -0.80 13.42 14.41
CA PHE A 13 -1.85 12.61 15.01
C PHE A 13 -2.07 12.98 16.48
N GLU A 14 -1.00 13.25 17.23
CA GLU A 14 -1.11 13.70 18.62
C GLU A 14 -1.80 15.08 18.72
N LEU A 15 -1.40 16.01 17.86
CA LEU A 15 -2.05 17.34 17.79
C LEU A 15 -3.54 17.22 17.42
N ALA A 16 -3.88 16.37 16.48
CA ALA A 16 -5.28 16.13 16.09
C ALA A 16 -6.07 15.59 17.30
N LYS A 17 -5.51 14.63 18.02
CA LYS A 17 -6.10 14.05 19.23
C LYS A 17 -6.28 15.09 20.33
N GLU A 18 -5.26 15.90 20.63
CA GLU A 18 -5.32 17.00 21.62
C GLU A 18 -6.41 18.02 21.29
N LYS A 19 -6.62 18.30 19.99
CA LYS A 19 -7.63 19.24 19.52
C LYS A 19 -9.02 18.63 19.35
N GLY A 20 -9.17 17.32 19.58
CA GLY A 20 -10.44 16.61 19.32
C GLY A 20 -10.82 16.59 17.85
N LEU A 21 -9.84 16.62 16.94
CA LEU A 21 -10.02 16.61 15.49
C LEU A 21 -9.77 15.22 14.91
N ILE A 22 -10.41 14.93 13.79
CA ILE A 22 -10.17 13.72 13.01
C ILE A 22 -9.14 14.03 11.92
N LEU A 23 -8.00 13.36 11.96
CA LEU A 23 -7.00 13.36 10.91
C LEU A 23 -7.09 12.06 10.13
N PHE A 24 -7.03 12.15 8.80
CA PHE A 24 -7.19 11.03 7.87
C PHE A 24 -6.11 11.08 6.79
N GLU A 25 -5.48 9.95 6.53
CA GLU A 25 -4.62 9.83 5.34
C GLU A 25 -5.42 9.27 4.17
N GLY A 26 -5.38 9.97 3.03
CA GLY A 26 -6.15 9.65 1.84
C GLY A 26 -5.42 8.68 0.93
N ILE A 27 -5.44 7.38 1.24
CA ILE A 27 -4.98 6.32 0.33
C ILE A 27 -6.23 5.56 -0.17
N LYS A 28 -6.73 5.94 -1.33
CA LYS A 28 -8.02 5.48 -1.90
C LYS A 28 -8.24 3.96 -1.82
N THR A 29 -7.20 3.18 -2.06
CA THR A 29 -7.24 1.71 -1.99
C THR A 29 -7.64 1.21 -0.60
N ALA A 30 -7.19 1.87 0.46
CA ALA A 30 -7.49 1.51 1.85
C ALA A 30 -8.98 1.62 2.21
N TYR A 31 -9.77 2.30 1.40
CA TYR A 31 -11.21 2.50 1.62
C TYR A 31 -12.07 1.80 0.57
N CYS A 32 -11.45 1.12 -0.40
CA CYS A 32 -12.13 0.43 -1.49
C CYS A 32 -12.83 -0.85 -0.98
N PRO A 33 -14.14 -1.02 -1.19
CA PRO A 33 -14.88 -2.21 -0.74
C PRO A 33 -14.32 -3.54 -1.29
N GLY A 34 -13.94 -3.58 -2.57
CA GLY A 34 -13.33 -4.75 -3.18
C GLY A 34 -12.00 -5.13 -2.54
N PHE A 35 -11.17 -4.13 -2.17
CA PHE A 35 -9.92 -4.37 -1.46
C PHE A 35 -10.16 -4.91 -0.05
N HIS A 36 -11.14 -4.36 0.70
CA HIS A 36 -11.52 -4.89 2.01
C HIS A 36 -12.00 -6.35 1.94
N LYS A 37 -12.79 -6.68 0.92
CA LYS A 37 -13.24 -8.05 0.69
C LYS A 37 -12.06 -8.99 0.42
N LEU A 38 -11.11 -8.55 -0.40
CA LEU A 38 -9.87 -9.29 -0.68
C LEU A 38 -9.07 -9.54 0.60
N LEU A 39 -8.81 -8.50 1.40
CA LEU A 39 -8.10 -8.62 2.68
C LEU A 39 -8.86 -9.53 3.66
N GLY A 40 -10.20 -9.40 3.74
CA GLY A 40 -11.03 -10.24 4.59
C GLY A 40 -10.93 -11.72 4.24
N ILE A 41 -10.90 -12.06 2.96
CA ILE A 41 -10.71 -13.45 2.48
C ILE A 41 -9.28 -13.92 2.78
N ALA A 42 -8.26 -13.09 2.55
CA ALA A 42 -6.88 -13.43 2.87
C ALA A 42 -6.69 -13.72 4.37
N ALA A 43 -7.32 -12.91 5.23
CA ALA A 43 -7.25 -13.05 6.69
C ALA A 43 -8.15 -14.18 7.26
N SER A 44 -9.14 -14.68 6.49
CA SER A 44 -10.08 -15.70 6.97
C SER A 44 -9.46 -17.09 7.18
N GLY A 45 -8.23 -17.30 6.69
CA GLY A 45 -7.58 -18.60 6.69
C GLY A 45 -7.98 -19.50 5.51
N SER A 46 -8.80 -19.04 4.57
CA SER A 46 -9.23 -19.84 3.41
C SER A 46 -8.05 -20.28 2.53
N ILE A 47 -7.02 -19.44 2.40
CA ILE A 47 -5.77 -19.78 1.70
C ILE A 47 -4.69 -20.34 2.64
N GLY A 48 -5.03 -20.67 3.90
CA GLY A 48 -4.07 -21.09 4.93
C GLY A 48 -3.26 -19.92 5.50
N ALA A 49 -2.08 -20.23 6.07
CA ALA A 49 -1.19 -19.19 6.58
C ALA A 49 -0.51 -18.44 5.42
N ILE A 50 -0.58 -17.10 5.44
CA ILE A 50 0.08 -16.25 4.42
C ILE A 50 1.60 -16.42 4.53
N ARG A 51 2.26 -16.66 3.39
CA ARG A 51 3.70 -16.89 3.27
C ARG A 51 4.40 -15.92 2.34
N ASN A 52 3.67 -15.33 1.39
CA ASN A 52 4.26 -14.37 0.47
C ASN A 52 3.23 -13.33 0.02
N ILE A 53 3.67 -12.07 -0.11
CA ILE A 53 2.89 -10.99 -0.70
C ILE A 53 3.73 -10.31 -1.76
N GLU A 54 3.20 -10.21 -2.99
CA GLU A 54 3.80 -9.44 -4.06
C GLU A 54 2.81 -8.35 -4.51
N ALA A 55 3.24 -7.10 -4.48
CA ALA A 55 2.44 -5.98 -4.95
C ALA A 55 3.23 -5.13 -5.94
N CYS A 56 2.65 -4.88 -7.10
CA CYS A 56 3.28 -4.03 -8.12
C CYS A 56 2.34 -2.91 -8.54
N PHE A 57 2.82 -1.67 -8.46
CA PHE A 57 2.13 -0.50 -9.00
C PHE A 57 3.10 0.34 -9.83
N THR A 58 2.92 0.33 -11.14
CA THR A 58 3.69 1.17 -12.05
C THR A 58 2.77 2.01 -12.94
N LYS A 59 3.14 3.26 -13.11
CA LYS A 59 2.48 4.24 -13.98
C LYS A 59 3.56 5.03 -14.70
N LEU A 60 3.55 5.06 -16.02
CA LEU A 60 4.49 5.93 -16.75
C LEU A 60 4.04 7.37 -16.63
N GLU A 61 4.92 8.20 -16.09
CA GLU A 61 4.75 9.64 -16.05
C GLU A 61 5.59 10.34 -17.13
N LYS A 62 5.16 11.54 -17.51
CA LYS A 62 5.95 12.37 -18.41
C LYS A 62 7.20 12.89 -17.68
N PRO A 63 8.35 13.03 -18.38
CA PRO A 63 9.61 13.43 -17.75
C PRO A 63 9.58 14.79 -17.03
N ASP A 64 8.66 15.66 -17.39
CA ASP A 64 8.51 17.03 -16.87
C ASP A 64 7.51 17.13 -15.70
N THR A 65 6.94 16.03 -15.24
CA THR A 65 6.02 16.03 -14.09
C THR A 65 6.77 16.27 -12.77
N ARG A 66 6.06 16.85 -11.79
CA ARG A 66 6.61 17.10 -10.45
C ARG A 66 7.21 15.84 -9.83
N GLU A 67 6.54 14.71 -10.01
CA GLU A 67 6.92 13.41 -9.47
C GLU A 67 8.30 12.93 -9.96
N LEU A 68 8.74 13.41 -11.14
CA LEU A 68 10.03 13.07 -11.74
C LEU A 68 11.03 14.24 -11.77
N THR A 69 10.65 15.43 -11.31
CA THR A 69 11.50 16.64 -11.33
C THR A 69 11.78 17.23 -9.96
N ASP A 70 10.89 17.06 -8.99
CA ASP A 70 11.07 17.58 -7.64
C ASP A 70 12.05 16.72 -6.85
N ILE A 71 13.30 17.19 -6.72
CA ILE A 71 14.36 16.47 -6.01
C ILE A 71 14.12 16.29 -4.51
N ASN A 72 13.20 17.05 -3.90
CA ASN A 72 12.89 16.96 -2.49
C ASN A 72 11.78 15.95 -2.20
N TYR A 73 10.73 15.93 -3.02
CA TYR A 73 9.51 15.17 -2.75
C TYR A 73 9.12 14.17 -3.86
N GLY A 74 9.80 14.24 -5.03
CA GLY A 74 9.55 13.32 -6.15
C GLY A 74 10.17 11.94 -5.96
N GLY A 75 9.91 11.07 -6.92
CA GLY A 75 10.39 9.67 -7.00
C GLY A 75 9.26 8.66 -6.93
N SER A 76 9.53 7.48 -7.47
CA SER A 76 8.53 6.40 -7.55
C SER A 76 8.06 5.92 -6.19
N PHE A 77 8.98 5.78 -5.24
CA PHE A 77 8.63 5.26 -3.91
C PHE A 77 7.86 6.29 -3.09
N THR A 78 8.25 7.56 -3.12
CA THR A 78 7.52 8.63 -2.43
C THR A 78 6.11 8.81 -2.97
N GLU A 79 5.89 8.57 -4.26
CA GLU A 79 4.55 8.71 -4.89
C GLU A 79 3.68 7.45 -4.72
N LEU A 80 4.25 6.25 -4.92
CA LEU A 80 3.50 5.01 -5.02
C LEU A 80 3.76 4.03 -3.86
N GLY A 81 4.77 4.26 -3.03
CA GLY A 81 5.19 3.34 -1.97
C GLY A 81 4.08 3.01 -0.97
N SER A 82 3.28 3.99 -0.56
CA SER A 82 2.17 3.79 0.36
C SER A 82 1.15 2.78 -0.17
N TYR A 83 0.88 2.79 -1.48
CA TYR A 83 -0.05 1.84 -2.09
C TYR A 83 0.46 0.41 -2.02
N ILE A 84 1.73 0.18 -2.40
CA ILE A 84 2.29 -1.19 -2.44
C ILE A 84 2.56 -1.74 -1.03
N MET A 85 2.83 -0.89 -0.04
CA MET A 85 3.00 -1.30 1.36
C MET A 85 1.68 -1.66 2.04
N LEU A 86 0.55 -1.08 1.61
CA LEU A 86 -0.75 -1.26 2.25
C LEU A 86 -1.17 -2.73 2.46
N PRO A 87 -1.16 -3.62 1.45
CA PRO A 87 -1.54 -5.01 1.65
C PRO A 87 -0.62 -5.77 2.61
N VAL A 88 0.68 -5.44 2.62
CA VAL A 88 1.66 -6.05 3.52
C VAL A 88 1.38 -5.64 4.95
N LEU A 89 1.24 -4.35 5.20
CA LEU A 89 0.95 -3.80 6.51
C LEU A 89 -0.36 -4.37 7.10
N LYS A 90 -1.41 -4.46 6.27
CA LYS A 90 -2.72 -4.97 6.71
C LYS A 90 -2.77 -6.48 6.98
N LEU A 91 -1.89 -7.26 6.37
CA LEU A 91 -1.91 -8.72 6.48
C LEU A 91 -0.77 -9.31 7.29
N LEU A 92 0.40 -8.67 7.31
CA LEU A 92 1.59 -9.14 8.03
C LEU A 92 1.98 -8.21 9.19
N GLY A 93 1.45 -6.97 9.24
CA GLY A 93 1.75 -5.99 10.29
C GLY A 93 3.15 -5.36 10.14
N GLU A 94 3.64 -4.80 11.25
CA GLU A 94 4.89 -4.03 11.32
C GLU A 94 6.10 -4.85 11.79
N GLU A 95 5.91 -6.10 12.22
CA GLU A 95 6.92 -6.94 12.88
C GLU A 95 7.85 -7.65 11.86
N TYR A 96 8.37 -6.90 10.87
CA TYR A 96 9.39 -7.42 9.97
C TYR A 96 10.75 -7.53 10.66
N THR A 97 11.56 -8.51 10.25
CA THR A 97 12.92 -8.73 10.78
C THR A 97 13.99 -8.06 9.95
N ASP A 98 13.72 -7.81 8.66
CA ASP A 98 14.65 -7.17 7.73
C ASP A 98 13.90 -6.53 6.57
N TYR A 99 14.48 -5.49 5.97
CA TYR A 99 13.98 -4.84 4.77
C TYR A 99 15.15 -4.41 3.86
N ARG A 100 14.86 -4.26 2.57
CA ARG A 100 15.83 -3.79 1.59
C ARG A 100 15.16 -3.00 0.48
N PHE A 101 15.78 -1.88 0.09
CA PHE A 101 15.41 -1.09 -1.08
C PHE A 101 16.41 -1.26 -2.20
N GLU A 102 15.93 -1.43 -3.43
CA GLU A 102 16.73 -1.48 -4.65
C GLU A 102 16.08 -0.58 -5.70
N SER A 103 16.81 0.46 -6.15
CA SER A 103 16.24 1.49 -7.03
C SER A 103 17.07 1.69 -8.30
N LEU A 104 16.36 1.84 -9.42
CA LEU A 104 16.90 2.48 -10.61
C LEU A 104 16.67 3.97 -10.50
N ARG A 105 17.68 4.78 -10.81
CA ARG A 105 17.63 6.25 -10.72
C ARG A 105 17.65 6.88 -12.11
N GLY A 106 16.91 7.97 -12.25
CA GLY A 106 17.02 8.88 -13.39
C GLY A 106 18.28 9.77 -13.30
N GLU A 107 18.50 10.58 -14.33
CA GLU A 107 19.68 11.48 -14.43
C GLU A 107 19.75 12.49 -13.27
N ASN A 108 18.62 12.90 -12.72
CA ASN A 108 18.51 13.83 -11.58
C ASN A 108 18.64 13.14 -10.22
N GLY A 109 18.91 11.82 -10.19
CA GLY A 109 19.09 11.04 -8.97
C GLY A 109 17.80 10.56 -8.30
N LEU A 110 16.60 10.94 -8.79
CA LEU A 110 15.33 10.41 -8.30
C LEU A 110 15.15 8.95 -8.71
N ASP A 111 14.52 8.17 -7.85
CA ASP A 111 14.15 6.80 -8.19
C ASP A 111 13.00 6.80 -9.22
N VAL A 112 13.23 6.10 -10.34
CA VAL A 112 12.26 5.91 -11.42
C VAL A 112 11.62 4.54 -11.40
N PHE A 113 12.22 3.61 -10.62
CA PHE A 113 11.71 2.27 -10.38
C PHE A 113 12.36 1.74 -9.10
N THR A 114 11.55 1.29 -8.15
CA THR A 114 12.03 0.80 -6.85
C THR A 114 11.38 -0.53 -6.51
N LYS A 115 12.21 -1.47 -6.05
CA LYS A 115 11.78 -2.70 -5.39
C LYS A 115 12.04 -2.61 -3.90
N VAL A 116 11.12 -3.16 -3.12
CA VAL A 116 11.25 -3.28 -1.68
C VAL A 116 11.01 -4.73 -1.29
N SER A 117 11.91 -5.29 -0.51
CA SER A 117 11.74 -6.62 0.09
C SER A 117 11.59 -6.47 1.60
N PHE A 118 10.65 -7.22 2.19
CA PHE A 118 10.52 -7.39 3.62
C PHE A 118 10.65 -8.87 3.98
N THR A 119 11.39 -9.15 5.06
CA THR A 119 11.47 -10.46 5.67
C THR A 119 10.72 -10.44 7.00
N TYR A 120 9.79 -11.35 7.17
CA TYR A 120 9.07 -11.62 8.41
C TYR A 120 9.49 -12.97 8.98
N PRO A 121 9.26 -13.27 10.26
CA PRO A 121 9.59 -14.58 10.84
C PRO A 121 9.00 -15.78 10.10
N HIS A 122 7.90 -15.56 9.37
CA HIS A 122 7.13 -16.63 8.73
C HIS A 122 6.61 -16.29 7.32
N ALA A 123 6.97 -15.13 6.77
CA ALA A 123 6.53 -14.67 5.45
C ALA A 123 7.58 -13.78 4.77
N LEU A 124 7.45 -13.62 3.47
CA LEU A 124 8.22 -12.66 2.65
C LEU A 124 7.26 -11.69 1.98
N ALA A 125 7.72 -10.48 1.70
CA ALA A 125 7.00 -9.58 0.83
C ALA A 125 7.97 -8.92 -0.18
N THR A 126 7.54 -8.83 -1.44
CA THR A 126 8.29 -8.14 -2.51
C THR A 126 7.37 -7.14 -3.20
N LEU A 127 7.73 -5.88 -3.11
CA LEU A 127 6.94 -4.76 -3.58
C LEU A 127 7.68 -4.06 -4.72
N THR A 128 6.95 -3.56 -5.69
CA THR A 128 7.52 -2.86 -6.84
C THR A 128 6.70 -1.62 -7.17
N CYS A 129 7.36 -0.48 -7.30
CA CYS A 129 6.74 0.73 -7.82
C CYS A 129 7.62 1.40 -8.88
N GLY A 130 7.00 2.14 -9.80
CA GLY A 130 7.73 2.80 -10.85
C GLY A 130 6.93 3.86 -11.59
N LEU A 131 7.58 5.00 -11.85
CA LEU A 131 7.07 6.11 -12.68
C LEU A 131 7.79 6.20 -14.03
N GLY A 132 8.99 5.61 -14.14
CA GLY A 132 9.79 5.59 -15.37
C GLY A 132 9.89 4.22 -16.04
N VAL A 133 9.38 3.17 -15.40
CA VAL A 133 9.37 1.80 -15.95
C VAL A 133 7.97 1.23 -15.82
N LYS A 134 7.42 0.71 -16.93
CA LYS A 134 6.13 0.00 -16.92
C LYS A 134 6.34 -1.48 -16.68
N SER A 135 5.63 -2.01 -15.70
CA SER A 135 5.56 -3.44 -15.38
C SER A 135 4.11 -3.88 -15.31
N GLU A 136 3.86 -5.18 -15.35
CA GLU A 136 2.56 -5.73 -14.97
C GLU A 136 2.24 -5.35 -13.53
N GLY A 137 1.05 -4.84 -13.26
CA GLY A 137 0.66 -4.38 -11.94
C GLY A 137 -0.34 -5.32 -11.29
N ARG A 138 0.13 -6.36 -10.59
CA ARG A 138 -0.73 -7.29 -9.84
C ARG A 138 -0.48 -7.22 -8.35
N LEU A 139 -1.47 -7.69 -7.58
CA LEU A 139 -1.32 -8.07 -6.19
C LEU A 139 -1.48 -9.59 -6.09
N LEU A 140 -0.48 -10.28 -5.55
CA LEU A 140 -0.48 -11.71 -5.28
C LEU A 140 -0.29 -11.94 -3.78
N ILE A 141 -1.17 -12.73 -3.17
CA ILE A 141 -1.08 -13.15 -1.76
C ILE A 141 -1.06 -14.67 -1.75
N SER A 142 0.06 -15.26 -1.37
CA SER A 142 0.27 -16.71 -1.38
C SER A 142 0.19 -17.27 0.05
N GLY A 143 -0.60 -18.30 0.23
CA GLY A 143 -0.77 -19.01 1.49
C GLY A 143 -0.38 -20.48 1.38
N THR A 144 -0.50 -21.22 2.49
CA THR A 144 -0.17 -22.65 2.56
C THR A 144 -1.22 -23.56 1.94
N ASN A 145 -2.38 -23.02 1.55
CA ASN A 145 -3.51 -23.80 1.01
C ASN A 145 -4.04 -23.23 -0.32
N GLY A 146 -3.52 -22.10 -0.76
CA GLY A 146 -3.96 -21.43 -1.98
C GLY A 146 -3.37 -20.03 -2.11
N TYR A 147 -3.80 -19.29 -3.10
CA TYR A 147 -3.37 -17.92 -3.31
C TYR A 147 -4.51 -17.04 -3.83
N ILE A 148 -4.37 -15.74 -3.63
CA ILE A 148 -5.26 -14.71 -4.16
C ILE A 148 -4.48 -13.90 -5.19
N VAL A 149 -5.08 -13.67 -6.35
CA VAL A 149 -4.52 -12.78 -7.38
C VAL A 149 -5.55 -11.71 -7.76
N ALA A 150 -5.12 -10.45 -7.72
CA ALA A 150 -5.83 -9.32 -8.30
C ALA A 150 -4.94 -8.68 -9.37
N GLU A 151 -5.42 -8.67 -10.61
CA GLU A 151 -4.71 -8.04 -11.73
C GLU A 151 -4.78 -6.51 -11.65
N ALA A 152 -3.93 -5.85 -12.44
CA ALA A 152 -3.97 -4.39 -12.56
C ALA A 152 -5.32 -3.90 -13.12
N PRO A 153 -5.88 -2.84 -12.55
CA PRO A 153 -5.38 -2.02 -11.45
C PRO A 153 -5.89 -2.49 -10.08
N TRP A 154 -5.16 -3.39 -9.42
CA TRP A 154 -5.56 -3.93 -8.11
C TRP A 154 -5.78 -2.82 -7.04
N TRP A 155 -5.13 -1.68 -7.18
CA TRP A 155 -5.36 -0.51 -6.30
C TRP A 155 -6.74 0.16 -6.50
N LYS A 156 -7.48 -0.29 -7.51
CA LYS A 156 -8.91 -0.04 -7.77
C LYS A 156 -9.67 -1.36 -7.78
N THR A 157 -9.47 -2.21 -6.78
CA THR A 157 -9.94 -3.59 -6.73
C THR A 157 -11.41 -3.73 -7.12
N SER A 158 -11.66 -4.27 -8.30
CA SER A 158 -13.00 -4.60 -8.81
C SER A 158 -13.16 -6.08 -9.14
N TYR A 159 -12.05 -6.81 -9.26
CA TYR A 159 -12.02 -8.22 -9.53
C TYR A 159 -10.78 -8.86 -8.92
N PHE A 160 -10.94 -10.07 -8.37
CA PHE A 160 -9.84 -10.93 -7.95
C PHE A 160 -10.27 -12.38 -7.91
N GLU A 161 -9.31 -13.30 -7.92
CA GLU A 161 -9.53 -14.73 -7.87
C GLU A 161 -8.80 -15.36 -6.67
N VAL A 162 -9.41 -16.41 -6.12
CA VAL A 162 -8.79 -17.31 -5.14
C VAL A 162 -8.59 -18.65 -5.80
N HIS A 163 -7.36 -19.12 -5.81
CA HIS A 163 -6.94 -20.38 -6.42
C HIS A 163 -6.44 -21.34 -5.35
N TYR A 164 -6.70 -22.61 -5.55
CA TYR A 164 -6.25 -23.69 -4.68
C TYR A 164 -5.36 -24.66 -5.47
N GLU A 165 -4.78 -25.68 -4.81
CA GLU A 165 -3.94 -26.70 -5.45
C GLU A 165 -4.70 -27.44 -6.57
N ASP A 166 -5.98 -27.74 -6.35
CA ASP A 166 -6.86 -28.22 -7.44
C ASP A 166 -7.17 -27.05 -8.37
N ALA A 167 -6.57 -27.06 -9.57
CA ALA A 167 -6.74 -26.02 -10.58
C ALA A 167 -8.19 -25.82 -11.05
N SER A 168 -9.09 -26.79 -10.81
CA SER A 168 -10.52 -26.64 -11.08
C SER A 168 -11.26 -25.84 -10.00
N ASN A 169 -10.65 -25.70 -8.80
CA ASN A 169 -11.22 -24.97 -7.68
C ASN A 169 -10.75 -23.51 -7.70
N VAL A 170 -11.46 -22.68 -8.45
CA VAL A 170 -11.21 -21.24 -8.55
C VAL A 170 -12.45 -20.47 -8.10
N GLN A 171 -12.30 -19.62 -7.10
CA GLN A 171 -13.35 -18.71 -6.68
C GLN A 171 -13.11 -17.32 -7.24
N LYS A 172 -14.13 -16.76 -7.92
CA LYS A 172 -14.07 -15.46 -8.57
C LYS A 172 -14.90 -14.44 -7.84
N TYR A 173 -14.32 -13.28 -7.58
CA TYR A 173 -14.97 -12.20 -6.87
C TYR A 173 -14.99 -10.95 -7.74
N SER A 174 -16.18 -10.37 -7.91
CA SER A 174 -16.37 -9.12 -8.61
C SER A 174 -17.01 -8.10 -7.68
N ASP A 175 -16.61 -6.85 -7.81
CA ASP A 175 -17.17 -5.72 -7.10
C ASP A 175 -17.20 -4.50 -8.04
N THR A 176 -18.04 -3.51 -7.72
CA THR A 176 -18.13 -2.29 -8.52
C THR A 176 -17.23 -1.21 -7.93
N TYR A 177 -16.21 -0.79 -8.69
CA TYR A 177 -15.41 0.37 -8.34
C TYR A 177 -15.99 1.63 -8.99
N LEU A 178 -16.41 2.59 -8.18
CA LEU A 178 -17.10 3.79 -8.65
C LEU A 178 -16.17 5.01 -8.72
N GLY A 179 -16.02 5.57 -9.91
CA GLY A 179 -15.21 6.77 -10.16
C GLY A 179 -13.72 6.52 -9.87
N ASP A 180 -13.06 7.51 -9.26
CA ASP A 180 -11.64 7.42 -8.89
C ASP A 180 -11.39 7.00 -7.45
N GLY A 181 -12.42 6.54 -6.72
CA GLY A 181 -12.31 6.02 -5.35
C GLY A 181 -12.37 7.07 -4.24
N LEU A 182 -12.28 8.35 -4.53
CA LEU A 182 -12.32 9.42 -3.52
C LEU A 182 -13.62 9.39 -2.69
N ARG A 183 -14.73 8.96 -3.29
CA ARG A 183 -16.03 8.80 -2.60
C ARG A 183 -15.95 7.83 -1.41
N TYR A 184 -15.11 6.80 -1.48
CA TYR A 184 -14.97 5.82 -0.40
C TYR A 184 -14.26 6.44 0.80
N GLU A 185 -13.21 7.23 0.57
CA GLU A 185 -12.52 7.99 1.62
C GLU A 185 -13.46 9.00 2.29
N ILE A 186 -14.16 9.79 1.48
CA ILE A 186 -15.14 10.79 1.98
C ILE A 186 -16.24 10.10 2.79
N SER A 187 -16.80 9.00 2.29
CA SER A 187 -17.82 8.25 3.01
C SER A 187 -17.34 7.74 4.35
N ASP A 188 -16.11 7.23 4.41
CA ASP A 188 -15.51 6.74 5.65
C ASP A 188 -15.23 7.88 6.64
N PHE A 189 -14.70 8.99 6.15
CA PHE A 189 -14.47 10.18 6.96
C PHE A 189 -15.78 10.70 7.58
N LEU A 190 -16.86 10.78 6.78
CA LEU A 190 -18.19 11.16 7.27
C LEU A 190 -18.74 10.16 8.30
N THR A 191 -18.45 8.87 8.14
CA THR A 191 -18.85 7.82 9.09
C THR A 191 -18.16 8.02 10.44
N LYS A 192 -16.85 8.30 10.43
CA LYS A 192 -16.11 8.64 11.66
C LYS A 192 -16.61 9.93 12.31
N LEU A 193 -16.89 10.97 11.53
CA LEU A 193 -17.47 12.23 12.06
C LEU A 193 -18.80 12.02 12.79
N ARG A 194 -19.57 10.99 12.41
CA ARG A 194 -20.83 10.62 13.06
C ARG A 194 -20.65 9.71 14.28
N GLY A 195 -19.41 9.42 14.69
CA GLY A 195 -19.09 8.55 15.81
C GLY A 195 -19.30 7.06 15.55
N ASN A 196 -19.41 6.64 14.29
CA ASN A 196 -19.53 5.24 13.93
C ASN A 196 -18.15 4.61 13.73
N GLU A 197 -18.00 3.35 14.09
CA GLU A 197 -16.76 2.61 13.90
C GLU A 197 -16.51 2.28 12.41
N SER A 198 -15.25 2.34 12.02
CA SER A 198 -14.79 1.90 10.70
C SER A 198 -14.31 0.44 10.73
N SER A 199 -14.25 -0.23 9.57
CA SER A 199 -13.78 -1.62 9.50
C SER A 199 -12.29 -1.74 9.82
N ASN A 200 -11.85 -2.92 10.30
CA ASN A 200 -10.47 -3.20 10.73
C ASN A 200 -9.40 -3.12 9.61
N PHE A 201 -9.81 -3.09 8.34
CA PHE A 201 -8.88 -3.03 7.20
C PHE A 201 -8.62 -1.61 6.68
N LYS A 202 -9.27 -0.61 7.24
CA LYS A 202 -9.04 0.80 6.89
C LYS A 202 -7.77 1.34 7.55
N LEU A 203 -7.25 2.45 7.04
CA LEU A 203 -6.06 3.07 7.61
C LEU A 203 -6.30 3.57 9.04
N THR A 204 -5.35 3.26 9.90
CA THR A 204 -5.24 3.79 11.26
C THR A 204 -4.12 4.85 11.32
N ALA A 205 -3.98 5.51 12.46
CA ALA A 205 -2.86 6.43 12.71
C ALA A 205 -1.53 5.67 12.68
N GLU A 206 -1.49 4.47 13.28
CA GLU A 206 -0.33 3.59 13.34
C GLU A 206 0.12 3.19 11.93
N ASP A 207 -0.81 2.81 11.05
CA ASP A 207 -0.50 2.51 9.64
C ASP A 207 0.17 3.70 8.94
N SER A 208 -0.34 4.91 9.13
CA SER A 208 0.21 6.12 8.52
C SER A 208 1.58 6.48 9.07
N ILE A 209 1.79 6.29 10.39
CA ILE A 209 3.08 6.47 11.05
C ILE A 209 4.10 5.47 10.49
N PHE A 210 3.72 4.19 10.35
CA PHE A 210 4.58 3.17 9.73
C PHE A 210 4.97 3.54 8.30
N MET A 211 4.02 3.98 7.48
CA MET A 211 4.30 4.39 6.11
C MET A 211 5.26 5.58 6.05
N ALA A 212 5.11 6.56 6.94
CA ALA A 212 6.03 7.68 7.06
C ALA A 212 7.44 7.25 7.50
N ASP A 213 7.55 6.28 8.44
CA ASP A 213 8.81 5.68 8.87
C ASP A 213 9.54 5.00 7.70
N MET A 214 8.82 4.24 6.89
CA MET A 214 9.40 3.58 5.71
C MET A 214 9.81 4.58 4.62
N MET A 215 9.10 5.69 4.46
CA MET A 215 9.52 6.79 3.58
C MET A 215 10.80 7.45 4.08
N GLU A 216 10.89 7.72 5.38
CA GLU A 216 12.09 8.28 6.01
C GLU A 216 13.30 7.35 5.80
N LYS A 217 13.17 6.06 6.11
CA LYS A 217 14.21 5.05 5.90
C LYS A 217 14.69 5.00 4.44
N PHE A 218 13.74 4.96 3.49
CA PHE A 218 14.06 5.00 2.08
C PHE A 218 14.86 6.24 1.69
N LEU A 219 14.38 7.42 2.06
CA LEU A 219 15.03 8.68 1.70
C LEU A 219 16.44 8.82 2.30
N VAL A 220 16.63 8.38 3.55
CA VAL A 220 17.93 8.35 4.20
C VAL A 220 18.89 7.40 3.47
N GLU A 221 18.47 6.18 3.13
CA GLU A 221 19.28 5.23 2.35
C GLU A 221 19.60 5.75 0.94
N GLN A 222 18.73 6.55 0.35
CA GLN A 222 18.98 7.20 -0.93
C GLN A 222 19.92 8.43 -0.82
N GLY A 223 20.38 8.79 0.38
CA GLY A 223 21.23 9.95 0.65
C GLY A 223 20.50 11.29 0.48
N ARG A 224 19.16 11.28 0.54
CA ARG A 224 18.34 12.49 0.42
C ARG A 224 18.21 13.19 1.78
N LYS A 225 18.31 14.51 1.76
CA LYS A 225 18.04 15.32 2.96
C LYS A 225 16.52 15.49 3.11
N ILE A 226 16.01 15.13 4.25
CA ILE A 226 14.62 15.26 4.65
C ILE A 226 14.48 16.11 5.92
#